data_cdbc30e3b06a107d452f193c654bfe40
#
_entry.id   cdbc30e3b06a107d452f193c654bfe40
#
_cell.length_a   1.000
_cell.length_b   1.000
_cell.length_c   1.000
_cell.angle_alpha   90.00
_cell.angle_beta   90.00
_cell.angle_gamma   90.00
#
_symmetry.space_group_name_H-M   'P 1'
#
loop_
_entity.id
_entity.type
_entity.pdbx_description
1 polymer ?
#
loop_
_entity_poly.entity_id
_entity_poly.type
_entity_poly.pdbx_seq_one_letter_code
_entity_poly.pdbx_strand_id
1 'polypeptide(L)'
;MENNKVYKTISEVAQEIGLVNKRNKKPNTHTLRFWEKHFKQIKPKLLSGNRRYYSDKDIKYIKLIYVLLKTKGFTINGAKKALNDPTI
;
A
#
# COMPACT_ATOMS: atom_id res chain seq x y z
N MET A 1 18.34 9.81 17.32
CA MET A 1 17.98 9.61 16.81
C MET A 1 17.37 9.90 16.21
N GLU A 2 17.15 10.09 15.74
CA GLU A 2 16.50 10.37 15.09
C GLU A 2 15.69 9.82 14.59
N ASN A 3 15.08 9.89 14.42
CA ASN A 3 13.99 9.55 14.03
C ASN A 3 13.79 9.77 12.67
N ASN A 4 14.30 9.11 11.91
CA ASN A 4 14.22 9.25 10.56
C ASN A 4 13.09 8.51 10.01
N LYS A 5 11.92 9.02 10.19
CA LYS A 5 10.84 8.45 9.46
C LYS A 5 11.04 8.76 8.03
N VAL A 6 11.26 7.77 7.26
CA VAL A 6 11.38 7.91 5.82
C VAL A 6 10.00 7.71 5.21
N TYR A 7 9.51 8.73 4.57
CA TYR A 7 8.25 8.62 3.83
C TYR A 7 8.56 8.40 2.36
N LYS A 8 7.73 7.59 1.71
CA LYS A 8 7.90 7.31 0.29
C LYS A 8 6.67 7.76 -0.49
N THR A 9 6.90 8.18 -1.73
CA THR A 9 5.79 8.56 -2.60
C THR A 9 5.04 7.33 -3.07
N ILE A 10 3.83 7.53 -3.61
CA ILE A 10 3.03 6.42 -4.12
C ILE A 10 3.76 5.66 -5.23
N SER A 11 4.46 6.38 -6.10
CA SER A 11 5.22 5.72 -7.18
C SER A 11 6.35 4.86 -6.62
N GLU A 12 7.06 5.37 -5.63
CA GLU A 12 8.15 4.63 -5.01
C GLU A 12 7.64 3.36 -4.33
N VAL A 13 6.52 3.46 -3.62
CA VAL A 13 5.94 2.30 -2.96
C VAL A 13 5.50 1.27 -3.98
N ALA A 14 4.81 1.70 -5.04
CA ALA A 14 4.36 0.78 -6.07
C ALA A 14 5.53 0.03 -6.70
N GLN A 15 6.62 0.74 -6.99
CA GLN A 15 7.81 0.08 -7.54
C GLN A 15 8.44 -0.88 -6.55
N GLU A 16 8.53 -0.48 -5.30
CA GLU A 16 9.17 -1.31 -4.28
C GLU A 16 8.46 -2.65 -4.11
N ILE A 17 7.14 -2.66 -4.15
CA ILE A 17 6.40 -3.91 -3.96
C ILE A 17 6.16 -4.67 -5.26
N GLY A 18 6.62 -4.13 -6.38
CA GLY A 18 6.46 -4.81 -7.67
C GLY A 18 5.12 -4.57 -8.33
N LEU A 19 4.40 -3.54 -7.90
CA LEU A 19 3.10 -3.23 -8.48
C LEU A 19 3.30 -2.30 -9.67
N VAL A 20 3.66 -2.89 -10.79
CA VAL A 20 3.98 -2.15 -12.00
C VAL A 20 3.17 -2.67 -13.17
N ASN A 21 2.98 -1.81 -14.16
CA ASN A 21 2.31 -2.18 -15.39
C ASN A 21 3.24 -3.09 -16.19
N LYS A 22 2.72 -4.23 -16.64
CA LYS A 22 3.54 -5.22 -17.36
C LYS A 22 4.07 -4.71 -18.67
N ARG A 23 3.33 -3.81 -19.30
CA ARG A 23 3.73 -3.30 -20.62
C ARG A 23 4.83 -2.29 -20.56
N ASN A 24 4.64 -1.23 -19.78
CA ASN A 24 5.57 -0.10 -19.78
C ASN A 24 6.43 0.00 -18.51
N LYS A 25 6.26 -0.93 -17.58
CA LYS A 25 7.03 -0.98 -16.34
C LYS A 25 6.83 0.24 -15.44
N LYS A 26 5.81 1.03 -15.69
CA LYS A 26 5.51 2.18 -14.84
C LYS A 26 4.77 1.75 -13.59
N PRO A 27 4.97 2.46 -12.46
CA PRO A 27 4.28 2.13 -11.22
C PRO A 27 2.76 2.20 -11.40
N ASN A 28 2.07 1.19 -10.87
CA ASN A 28 0.62 1.14 -10.97
C ASN A 28 0.01 1.82 -9.75
N THR A 29 0.01 3.13 -9.76
CA THR A 29 -0.46 3.92 -8.63
C THR A 29 -1.98 3.87 -8.45
N HIS A 30 -2.70 3.58 -9.52
CA HIS A 30 -4.16 3.46 -9.45
C HIS A 30 -4.58 2.35 -8.50
N THR A 31 -3.89 1.23 -8.54
CA THR A 31 -4.21 0.10 -7.68
C THR A 31 -3.97 0.46 -6.22
N LEU A 32 -2.86 1.16 -5.92
CA LEU A 32 -2.58 1.59 -4.55
C LEU A 32 -3.65 2.54 -4.04
N ARG A 33 -4.10 3.47 -4.87
CA ARG A 33 -5.14 4.41 -4.48
C ARG A 33 -6.47 3.70 -4.25
N PHE A 34 -6.74 2.68 -5.05
CA PHE A 34 -7.93 1.85 -4.86
C PHE A 34 -7.86 1.12 -3.51
N TRP A 35 -6.69 0.54 -3.18
CA TRP A 35 -6.52 -0.14 -1.91
C TRP A 35 -6.68 0.83 -0.73
N GLU A 36 -6.17 2.03 -0.88
CA GLU A 36 -6.28 3.05 0.16
C GLU A 36 -7.76 3.31 0.51
N LYS A 37 -8.63 3.30 -0.47
CA LYS A 37 -10.05 3.49 -0.25
C LYS A 37 -10.69 2.34 0.51
N HIS A 38 -10.20 1.14 0.30
CA HIS A 38 -10.80 -0.06 0.88
C HIS A 38 -10.17 -0.53 2.17
N PHE A 39 -8.94 -0.13 2.44
CA PHE A 39 -8.22 -0.58 3.63
C PHE A 39 -7.88 0.60 4.52
N LYS A 40 -8.62 0.74 5.60
CA LYS A 40 -8.43 1.87 6.51
C LYS A 40 -7.08 1.90 7.21
N GLN A 41 -6.34 0.79 7.17
CA GLN A 41 -5.02 0.71 7.75
C GLN A 41 -3.99 1.53 6.98
N ILE A 42 -4.27 1.82 5.71
CA ILE A 42 -3.39 2.63 4.87
C ILE A 42 -3.80 4.09 5.03
N LYS A 43 -2.95 4.88 5.69
CA LYS A 43 -3.25 6.29 5.96
C LYS A 43 -2.08 7.18 5.57
N PRO A 44 -1.91 7.42 4.27
CA PRO A 44 -0.81 8.27 3.84
C PRO A 44 -1.03 9.71 4.26
N LYS A 45 0.06 10.45 4.40
CA LYS A 45 -0.03 11.88 4.64
C LYS A 45 -0.16 12.61 3.33
N LEU A 46 -1.06 13.57 3.29
CA LEU A 46 -1.21 14.44 2.13
C LEU A 46 -0.46 15.73 2.44
N LEU A 47 0.55 16.02 1.65
CA LEU A 47 1.33 17.23 1.82
C LEU A 47 1.03 18.19 0.68
N SER A 48 1.80 19.26 0.57
CA SER A 48 1.51 20.30 -0.42
C SER A 48 1.34 19.70 -1.82
N GLY A 49 0.36 20.18 -2.56
CA GLY A 49 0.05 19.68 -3.88
C GLY A 49 -0.70 18.37 -3.86
N ASN A 50 -1.29 18.01 -2.72
CA ASN A 50 -2.04 16.75 -2.57
C ASN A 50 -1.21 15.51 -2.86
N ARG A 51 0.09 15.58 -2.60
CA ARG A 51 0.97 14.43 -2.78
C ARG A 51 0.85 13.49 -1.61
N ARG A 52 0.78 12.20 -1.91
CA ARG A 52 0.69 11.17 -0.89
C ARG A 52 2.08 10.70 -0.49
N TYR A 53 2.28 10.63 0.83
CA TYR A 53 3.54 10.13 1.40
C TYR A 53 3.22 9.01 2.39
N TYR A 54 3.83 7.86 2.19
CA TYR A 54 3.54 6.65 2.95
C TYR A 54 4.63 6.37 3.95
N SER A 55 4.23 6.11 5.20
CA SER A 55 5.18 5.75 6.26
C SER A 55 5.55 4.29 6.16
N ASP A 56 6.55 3.87 6.95
CA ASP A 56 6.91 2.46 7.02
C ASP A 56 5.73 1.59 7.44
N LYS A 57 4.91 2.08 8.35
CA LYS A 57 3.73 1.35 8.79
C LYS A 57 2.75 1.14 7.65
N ASP A 58 2.51 2.20 6.88
CA ASP A 58 1.65 2.09 5.72
C ASP A 58 2.19 1.07 4.73
N ILE A 59 3.49 1.11 4.49
CA ILE A 59 4.13 0.22 3.53
C ILE A 59 4.02 -1.23 3.97
N LYS A 60 4.15 -1.50 5.27
CA LYS A 60 3.97 -2.85 5.78
C LYS A 60 2.58 -3.38 5.50
N TYR A 61 1.56 -2.56 5.72
CA TYR A 61 0.19 -2.97 5.41
C TYR A 61 0.00 -3.17 3.92
N ILE A 62 0.57 -2.29 3.10
CA ILE A 62 0.46 -2.43 1.66
C ILE A 62 1.10 -3.73 1.17
N LYS A 63 2.26 -4.08 1.71
CA LYS A 63 2.92 -5.34 1.35
C LYS A 63 2.07 -6.53 1.75
N LEU A 64 1.48 -6.50 2.93
CA LEU A 64 0.61 -7.57 3.38
C LEU A 64 -0.62 -7.70 2.48
N ILE A 65 -1.23 -6.58 2.13
CA ILE A 65 -2.37 -6.57 1.23
C ILE A 65 -1.99 -7.17 -0.12
N TYR A 66 -0.83 -6.80 -0.63
CA TYR A 66 -0.33 -7.34 -1.90
C TYR A 66 -0.26 -8.86 -1.83
N VAL A 67 0.33 -9.40 -0.75
CA VAL A 67 0.45 -10.84 -0.58
C VAL A 67 -0.93 -11.50 -0.53
N LEU A 68 -1.85 -10.93 0.25
CA LEU A 68 -3.19 -11.50 0.38
C LEU A 68 -3.93 -11.52 -0.95
N LEU A 69 -3.88 -10.43 -1.68
CA LEU A 69 -4.65 -10.31 -2.92
C LEU A 69 -3.98 -11.00 -4.11
N LYS A 70 -2.67 -10.84 -4.26
CA LYS A 70 -1.98 -11.31 -5.46
C LYS A 70 -1.39 -12.69 -5.31
N THR A 71 -0.91 -13.02 -4.13
CA THR A 71 -0.26 -14.31 -3.92
C THR A 71 -1.24 -15.35 -3.39
N LYS A 72 -2.08 -14.96 -2.45
CA LYS A 72 -3.02 -15.89 -1.82
C LYS A 72 -4.42 -15.86 -2.42
N GLY A 73 -4.67 -14.93 -3.33
CA GLY A 73 -5.93 -14.88 -4.04
C GLY A 73 -7.15 -14.45 -3.23
N PHE A 74 -6.94 -13.74 -2.13
CA PHE A 74 -8.05 -13.23 -1.34
C PHE A 74 -8.84 -12.19 -2.13
N THR A 75 -10.14 -12.11 -1.86
CA THR A 75 -10.94 -11.00 -2.35
C THR A 75 -10.66 -9.79 -1.48
N ILE A 76 -11.10 -8.62 -1.92
CA ILE A 76 -10.96 -7.39 -1.12
C ILE A 76 -11.64 -7.58 0.24
N ASN A 77 -12.86 -8.12 0.26
CA ASN A 77 -13.57 -8.33 1.52
C ASN A 77 -12.86 -9.35 2.40
N GLY A 78 -12.34 -10.41 1.82
CA GLY A 78 -11.59 -11.40 2.57
C GLY A 78 -10.32 -10.84 3.18
N ALA A 79 -9.61 -10.01 2.41
CA ALA A 79 -8.39 -9.36 2.91
C ALA A 79 -8.72 -8.37 4.04
N LYS A 80 -9.82 -7.63 3.90
CA LYS A 80 -10.24 -6.71 4.97
C LYS A 80 -10.50 -7.45 6.26
N LYS A 81 -11.18 -8.59 6.17
CA LYS A 81 -11.46 -9.40 7.35
C LYS A 81 -10.18 -9.94 7.95
N ALA A 82 -9.27 -10.39 7.12
CA ALA A 82 -7.99 -10.93 7.60
C ALA A 82 -7.20 -9.86 8.35
N LEU A 83 -7.16 -8.65 7.84
CA LEU A 83 -6.43 -7.56 8.48
C LEU A 83 -7.06 -7.11 9.80
N ASN A 84 -8.36 -7.30 9.93
CA ASN A 84 -9.06 -6.91 11.16
C ASN A 84 -9.11 -8.02 12.19
N ASP A 85 -8.61 -9.20 11.85
CA ASP A 85 -8.63 -10.34 12.77
C ASP A 85 -7.42 -10.27 13.69
N PRO A 86 -7.62 -10.13 15.00
CA PRO A 86 -6.50 -10.01 15.94
C PRO A 86 -5.64 -11.26 16.05
N THR A 87 -6.12 -12.39 15.52
CA THR A 87 -5.34 -13.63 15.58
C THR A 87 -4.36 -13.78 14.42
N ILE A 88 -4.33 -12.84 13.51
CA ILE A 88 -3.44 -12.91 12.35
C ILE A 88 -2.14 -12.16 12.54
#